data_9bce72e697f5be1b725af89ac43d9088
#
_entry.id   9bce72e697f5be1b725af89ac43d9088
#
_cell.length_a   1.000
_cell.length_b   1.000
_cell.length_c   1.000
_cell.angle_alpha   90.00
_cell.angle_beta   90.00
_cell.angle_gamma   90.00
#
_symmetry.space_group_name_H-M   'P 1'
#
loop_
_entity.id
_entity.type
_entity.pdbx_description
1 polymer ?
#
loop_
_entity_poly.entity_id
_entity_poly.type
_entity_poly.pdbx_seq_one_letter_code
_entity_poly.pdbx_strand_id
1 'polypeptide(L)'
;YIPRPTDQRLKFGVLFQDYIPKIPNLKMFINLIYNTGLPGGSPSYADAYEYLNRLPDYKRADIGISYELSKSSKFINNLNLLKNFDKISIGLEIFNMFNMQNSITNTWVRDVYSKRQYSIPNYLTPRIFNLNLDFDF
;
A
#
# COMPACT_ATOMS: atom_id res chain seq x y z
N TYR A 1 -26.19 -11.18 -16.88
CA TYR A 1 -25.64 -10.69 -15.63
C TYR A 1 -24.65 -9.58 -15.93
N ILE A 2 -24.92 -8.37 -15.42
CA ILE A 2 -24.05 -7.22 -15.56
C ILE A 2 -23.43 -6.97 -14.19
N PRO A 3 -22.10 -7.05 -14.03
CA PRO A 3 -21.44 -6.80 -12.75
C PRO A 3 -21.56 -5.32 -12.36
N ARG A 4 -21.71 -5.06 -11.08
CA ARG A 4 -21.68 -3.69 -10.54
C ARG A 4 -20.26 -3.11 -10.64
N PRO A 5 -20.10 -1.78 -10.72
CA PRO A 5 -18.77 -1.15 -10.78
C PRO A 5 -17.84 -1.50 -9.60
N THR A 6 -18.41 -1.91 -8.48
CA THR A 6 -17.67 -2.33 -7.27
C THR A 6 -17.57 -3.84 -7.11
N ASP A 7 -17.99 -4.62 -8.12
CA ASP A 7 -17.99 -6.07 -8.05
C ASP A 7 -16.56 -6.63 -8.13
N GLN A 8 -16.06 -7.12 -7.02
CA GLN A 8 -14.81 -7.86 -6.91
C GLN A 8 -15.09 -9.30 -6.52
N ARG A 9 -14.51 -10.24 -7.28
CA ARG A 9 -14.75 -11.68 -7.05
C ARG A 9 -14.08 -12.20 -5.80
N LEU A 10 -12.88 -11.69 -5.51
CA LEU A 10 -12.10 -12.13 -4.36
C LEU A 10 -11.35 -10.93 -3.76
N LYS A 11 -11.41 -10.84 -2.44
CA LYS A 11 -10.58 -9.92 -1.64
C LYS A 11 -9.84 -10.74 -0.60
N PHE A 12 -8.54 -10.56 -0.53
CA PHE A 12 -7.68 -11.24 0.42
C PHE A 12 -6.73 -10.25 1.07
N GLY A 13 -6.65 -10.29 2.39
CA GLY A 13 -5.77 -9.43 3.15
C GLY A 13 -5.18 -10.17 4.34
N VAL A 14 -3.88 -10.02 4.55
CA VAL A 14 -3.16 -10.53 5.71
C VAL A 14 -2.39 -9.40 6.35
N LEU A 15 -2.61 -9.21 7.64
CA LEU A 15 -1.82 -8.32 8.47
C LEU A 15 -1.11 -9.15 9.54
N PHE A 16 0.20 -9.16 9.49
CA PHE A 16 1.04 -9.76 10.50
C PHE A 16 1.81 -8.68 11.24
N GLN A 17 1.80 -8.72 12.56
CA GLN A 17 2.48 -7.78 13.42
C GLN A 17 2.98 -8.49 14.66
N ASP A 18 4.29 -8.45 14.89
CA ASP A 18 4.89 -9.10 16.06
C ASP A 18 6.22 -8.46 16.43
N TYR A 19 6.67 -8.76 17.65
CA TYR A 19 8.01 -8.45 18.13
C TYR A 19 8.96 -9.58 17.77
N ILE A 20 10.20 -9.23 17.43
CA ILE A 20 11.21 -10.26 17.15
C ILE A 20 11.68 -10.86 18.48
N PRO A 21 11.57 -12.19 18.67
CA PRO A 21 11.84 -12.82 19.96
C PRO A 21 13.24 -12.59 20.53
N LYS A 22 14.24 -12.47 19.66
CA LYS A 22 15.63 -12.21 20.06
C LYS A 22 15.92 -10.74 20.39
N ILE A 23 15.08 -9.83 19.91
CA ILE A 23 15.21 -8.38 20.08
C ILE A 23 13.83 -7.83 20.45
N PRO A 24 13.46 -7.83 21.74
CA PRO A 24 12.11 -7.50 22.16
C PRO A 24 11.70 -6.04 21.87
N ASN A 25 12.66 -5.17 21.60
CA ASN A 25 12.41 -3.76 21.27
C ASN A 25 12.17 -3.55 19.76
N LEU A 26 12.34 -4.58 18.95
CA LEU A 26 12.15 -4.52 17.52
C LEU A 26 10.79 -5.12 17.15
N LYS A 27 9.93 -4.29 16.62
CA LYS A 27 8.61 -4.66 16.12
C LYS A 27 8.61 -4.63 14.60
N MET A 28 8.05 -5.66 14.01
CA MET A 28 7.90 -5.77 12.57
C MET A 28 6.44 -5.94 12.22
N PHE A 29 6.00 -5.33 11.12
CA PHE A 29 4.72 -5.63 10.53
C PHE A 29 4.84 -5.91 9.03
N ILE A 30 3.96 -6.76 8.54
CA ILE A 30 3.80 -7.08 7.13
C ILE A 30 2.31 -7.02 6.82
N ASN A 31 1.95 -6.27 5.78
CA ASN A 31 0.59 -6.18 5.30
C ASN A 31 0.56 -6.61 3.84
N LEU A 32 -0.24 -7.63 3.53
CA LEU A 32 -0.41 -8.15 2.18
C LEU A 32 -1.86 -7.98 1.77
N ILE A 33 -2.10 -7.35 0.62
CA ILE A 33 -3.42 -7.14 0.07
C ILE A 33 -3.46 -7.67 -1.36
N TYR A 34 -4.47 -8.46 -1.65
CA TYR A 34 -4.79 -8.92 -2.98
C TYR A 34 -6.29 -8.81 -3.22
N ASN A 35 -6.67 -8.06 -4.24
CA ASN A 35 -8.06 -7.95 -4.67
C ASN A 35 -8.13 -8.21 -6.17
N THR A 36 -9.12 -8.98 -6.59
CA THR A 36 -9.37 -9.15 -8.02
C THR A 36 -9.82 -7.84 -8.65
N GLY A 37 -9.50 -7.65 -9.94
CA GLY A 37 -9.80 -6.42 -10.64
C GLY A 37 -11.27 -6.04 -10.62
N LEU A 38 -11.52 -4.75 -10.52
CA LEU A 38 -12.85 -4.17 -10.66
C LEU A 38 -13.31 -4.26 -12.12
N PRO A 39 -14.64 -4.31 -12.38
CA PRO A 39 -15.16 -4.18 -13.71
C PRO A 39 -14.77 -2.81 -14.30
N GLY A 40 -14.21 -2.81 -15.51
CA GLY A 40 -13.86 -1.60 -16.22
C GLY A 40 -14.47 -1.66 -17.61
N GLY A 41 -15.41 -0.75 -17.89
CA GLY A 41 -16.02 -0.65 -19.21
C GLY A 41 -15.72 0.67 -19.89
N SER A 42 -15.81 0.69 -21.22
CA SER A 42 -15.74 1.93 -21.98
C SER A 42 -16.99 2.77 -21.70
N PRO A 43 -16.85 4.08 -21.45
CA PRO A 43 -17.99 4.97 -21.19
C PRO A 43 -18.83 5.24 -22.43
N SER A 44 -18.33 4.88 -23.61
CA SER A 44 -19.06 5.13 -24.84
C SER A 44 -20.04 4.01 -25.11
N TYR A 45 -21.30 4.30 -24.96
CA TYR A 45 -22.37 3.44 -25.42
C TYR A 45 -22.56 2.16 -24.60
N ALA A 46 -23.20 2.31 -23.52
CA ALA A 46 -24.01 1.37 -22.73
C ALA A 46 -24.19 -0.05 -23.29
N ASP A 47 -23.15 -0.64 -23.87
CA ASP A 47 -23.18 -2.06 -24.16
C ASP A 47 -22.88 -2.82 -22.87
N ALA A 48 -23.87 -3.57 -22.40
CA ALA A 48 -23.76 -4.40 -21.21
C ALA A 48 -22.57 -5.36 -21.25
N TYR A 49 -22.08 -5.68 -22.41
CA TYR A 49 -20.93 -6.57 -22.60
C TYR A 49 -19.58 -5.92 -22.28
N GLU A 50 -19.48 -4.60 -22.28
CA GLU A 50 -18.24 -3.89 -21.94
C GLU A 50 -17.84 -4.04 -20.48
N TYR A 51 -18.81 -4.26 -19.58
CA TYR A 51 -18.57 -4.51 -18.16
C TYR A 51 -18.02 -5.92 -17.87
N LEU A 52 -17.85 -6.75 -18.88
CA LEU A 52 -17.20 -8.06 -18.73
C LEU A 52 -15.67 -7.92 -18.62
N ASN A 53 -15.11 -6.82 -19.09
CA ASN A 53 -13.70 -6.53 -18.94
C ASN A 53 -13.41 -6.11 -17.50
N ARG A 54 -12.29 -6.57 -16.98
CA ARG A 54 -11.84 -6.23 -15.64
C ARG A 54 -10.50 -5.52 -15.69
N LEU A 55 -10.31 -4.61 -14.75
CA LEU A 55 -9.01 -4.00 -14.49
C LEU A 55 -8.03 -5.07 -13.99
N PRO A 56 -6.72 -4.83 -14.10
CA PRO A 56 -5.72 -5.68 -13.46
C PRO A 56 -5.98 -5.83 -11.96
N ASP A 57 -5.60 -6.97 -11.42
CA ASP A 57 -5.76 -7.24 -10.01
C ASP A 57 -4.95 -6.27 -9.16
N TYR A 58 -5.52 -5.83 -8.05
CA TYR A 58 -4.84 -5.00 -7.08
C TYR A 58 -3.95 -5.86 -6.18
N LYS A 59 -2.67 -5.55 -6.16
CA LYS A 59 -1.68 -6.25 -5.32
C LYS A 59 -0.83 -5.23 -4.58
N ARG A 60 -0.71 -5.40 -3.28
CA ARG A 60 0.10 -4.51 -2.46
C ARG A 60 0.74 -5.28 -1.31
N ALA A 61 2.01 -5.03 -1.08
CA ALA A 61 2.73 -5.52 0.06
C ALA A 61 3.43 -4.35 0.76
N ASP A 62 3.16 -4.20 2.03
CA ASP A 62 3.76 -3.20 2.89
C ASP A 62 4.57 -3.90 3.96
N ILE A 63 5.72 -3.36 4.29
CA ILE A 63 6.58 -3.84 5.38
C ILE A 63 6.99 -2.66 6.25
N GLY A 64 7.06 -2.88 7.55
CA GLY A 64 7.55 -1.89 8.49
C GLY A 64 8.34 -2.50 9.61
N ILE A 65 9.33 -1.77 10.07
CA ILE A 65 10.17 -2.11 11.19
C ILE A 65 10.21 -0.91 12.12
N SER A 66 9.96 -1.13 13.41
CA SER A 66 10.03 -0.10 14.43
C SER A 66 10.94 -0.57 15.57
N TYR A 67 11.91 0.24 15.90
CA TYR A 67 12.83 -0.01 17.01
C TYR A 67 12.62 1.00 18.13
N GLU A 68 12.47 0.49 19.34
CA GLU A 68 12.21 1.28 20.52
C GLU A 68 13.45 1.32 21.41
N LEU A 69 13.93 2.53 21.69
CA LEU A 69 15.01 2.80 22.62
C LEU A 69 14.43 3.36 23.92
N SER A 70 14.62 2.67 25.00
CA SER A 70 14.23 3.14 26.34
C SER A 70 15.41 3.81 27.06
N LYS A 71 15.11 4.62 28.07
CA LYS A 71 16.09 5.29 28.93
C LYS A 71 17.15 4.35 29.55
N SER A 72 16.82 3.08 29.71
CA SER A 72 17.75 2.05 30.19
C SER A 72 18.74 1.59 29.13
N SER A 73 18.59 2.00 27.89
CA SER A 73 19.50 1.64 26.80
C SER A 73 20.85 2.37 26.95
N LYS A 74 21.94 1.60 26.83
CA LYS A 74 23.30 2.17 26.86
C LYS A 74 23.51 3.22 25.76
N PHE A 75 22.78 3.11 24.66
CA PHE A 75 22.88 4.04 23.56
C PHE A 75 22.36 5.45 23.91
N ILE A 76 21.22 5.53 24.61
CA ILE A 76 20.65 6.79 25.09
C ILE A 76 21.56 7.43 26.14
N ASN A 77 22.11 6.60 27.05
CA ASN A 77 22.98 7.11 28.10
C ASN A 77 24.31 7.68 27.61
N ASN A 78 24.80 7.20 26.47
CA ASN A 78 26.04 7.70 25.88
C ASN A 78 25.87 9.01 25.11
N LEU A 79 24.63 9.35 24.71
CA LEU A 79 24.34 10.57 23.97
C LEU A 79 23.67 11.60 24.90
N ASN A 80 24.44 12.60 25.34
CA ASN A 80 23.97 13.63 26.25
C ASN A 80 22.70 14.37 25.81
N LEU A 81 22.50 14.49 24.50
CA LEU A 81 21.31 15.11 23.91
C LEU A 81 20.04 14.29 24.10
N LEU A 82 20.16 12.99 24.25
CA LEU A 82 19.02 12.06 24.32
C LEU A 82 18.62 11.72 25.77
N LYS A 83 19.38 12.16 26.78
CA LYS A 83 19.10 11.88 28.19
C LYS A 83 17.77 12.45 28.69
N ASN A 84 17.25 13.46 28.03
CA ASN A 84 16.01 14.12 28.41
C ASN A 84 14.76 13.38 27.91
N PHE A 85 14.92 12.34 27.09
CA PHE A 85 13.82 11.55 26.56
C PHE A 85 13.69 10.25 27.34
N ASP A 86 12.45 9.88 27.67
CA ASP A 86 12.17 8.62 28.34
C ASP A 86 12.17 7.46 27.35
N LYS A 87 11.73 7.71 26.13
CA LYS A 87 11.58 6.73 25.07
C LYS A 87 11.75 7.38 23.70
N ILE A 88 12.50 6.71 22.85
CA ILE A 88 12.66 7.10 21.44
C ILE A 88 12.31 5.91 20.58
N SER A 89 11.43 6.10 19.62
CA SER A 89 11.06 5.07 18.64
C SER A 89 11.46 5.53 17.26
N ILE A 90 12.11 4.63 16.53
CA ILE A 90 12.50 4.84 15.13
C ILE A 90 11.76 3.81 14.30
N GLY A 91 10.92 4.26 13.39
CA GLY A 91 10.16 3.40 12.48
C GLY A 91 10.53 3.65 11.02
N LEU A 92 10.75 2.59 10.28
CA LEU A 92 10.91 2.60 8.83
C LEU A 92 9.79 1.78 8.21
N GLU A 93 9.05 2.38 7.29
CA GLU A 93 7.95 1.73 6.59
C GLU A 93 8.16 1.84 5.09
N ILE A 94 7.89 0.76 4.39
CA ILE A 94 7.90 0.70 2.94
C ILE A 94 6.52 0.28 2.47
N PHE A 95 5.80 1.21 1.88
CA PHE A 95 4.50 0.96 1.27
C PHE A 95 4.69 0.55 -0.18
N ASN A 96 3.89 -0.42 -0.62
CA ASN A 96 3.97 -0.98 -1.96
C ASN A 96 5.40 -1.45 -2.29
N MET A 97 5.94 -2.35 -1.48
CA MET A 97 7.35 -2.79 -1.51
C MET A 97 7.79 -3.28 -2.89
N PHE A 98 6.92 -3.99 -3.61
CA PHE A 98 7.21 -4.50 -4.95
C PHE A 98 6.96 -3.48 -6.06
N ASN A 99 6.56 -2.25 -5.72
CA ASN A 99 6.23 -1.20 -6.69
C ASN A 99 5.22 -1.65 -7.74
N MET A 100 4.21 -2.38 -7.31
CA MET A 100 3.15 -2.85 -8.20
C MET A 100 2.34 -1.67 -8.72
N GLN A 101 2.17 -1.65 -10.03
CA GLN A 101 1.32 -0.65 -10.68
C GLN A 101 -0.15 -1.05 -10.54
N ASN A 102 -0.79 -0.53 -9.52
CA ASN A 102 -2.20 -0.80 -9.24
C ASN A 102 -3.07 0.28 -9.86
N SER A 103 -4.07 -0.12 -10.63
CA SER A 103 -5.08 0.78 -11.14
C SER A 103 -6.46 0.38 -10.64
N ILE A 104 -7.26 1.36 -10.23
CA ILE A 104 -8.65 1.16 -9.83
C ILE A 104 -9.62 1.73 -10.85
N THR A 105 -9.13 2.57 -11.76
CA THR A 105 -9.92 3.17 -12.83
C THR A 105 -9.10 3.27 -14.10
N ASN A 106 -9.79 3.34 -15.22
CA ASN A 106 -9.20 3.68 -16.52
C ASN A 106 -9.79 5.00 -17.01
N THR A 107 -8.95 5.82 -17.63
CA THR A 107 -9.38 6.95 -18.44
C THR A 107 -9.47 6.52 -19.90
N TRP A 108 -10.62 6.70 -20.51
CA TRP A 108 -10.85 6.33 -21.89
C TRP A 108 -10.61 7.53 -22.80
N VAL A 109 -9.78 7.34 -23.81
CA VAL A 109 -9.48 8.36 -24.81
C VAL A 109 -9.88 7.85 -26.18
N ARG A 110 -10.60 8.68 -26.92
CA ARG A 110 -11.00 8.37 -28.29
C ARG A 110 -10.12 9.11 -29.28
N ASP A 111 -9.52 8.37 -30.19
CA ASP A 111 -8.84 8.94 -31.32
C ASP A 111 -9.87 9.44 -32.35
N VAL A 112 -9.81 10.71 -32.68
CA VAL A 112 -10.75 11.38 -33.59
C VAL A 112 -10.62 10.83 -35.04
N TYR A 113 -9.42 10.46 -35.43
CA TYR A 113 -9.15 10.00 -36.80
C TYR A 113 -9.46 8.52 -37.01
N SER A 114 -9.00 7.67 -36.11
CA SER A 114 -9.21 6.22 -36.23
C SER A 114 -10.51 5.73 -35.62
N LYS A 115 -11.21 6.58 -34.86
CA LYS A 115 -12.41 6.27 -34.08
C LYS A 115 -12.21 5.13 -33.06
N ARG A 116 -10.96 4.78 -32.80
CA ARG A 116 -10.60 3.75 -31.78
C ARG A 116 -10.59 4.37 -30.39
N GLN A 117 -10.90 3.55 -29.41
CA GLN A 117 -10.84 3.93 -28.01
C GLN A 117 -9.66 3.23 -27.34
N TYR A 118 -8.94 4.01 -26.54
CA TYR A 118 -7.80 3.54 -25.74
C TYR A 118 -8.08 3.74 -24.28
N SER A 119 -7.77 2.77 -23.45
CA SER A 119 -7.81 2.89 -22.01
C SER A 119 -6.45 3.29 -21.48
N ILE A 120 -6.43 4.33 -20.65
CA ILE A 120 -5.24 4.75 -19.92
C ILE A 120 -5.48 4.41 -18.46
N PRO A 121 -4.74 3.45 -17.87
CA PRO A 121 -4.92 3.09 -16.47
C PRO A 121 -4.46 4.22 -15.56
N ASN A 122 -5.27 4.52 -14.54
CA ASN A 122 -4.91 5.46 -13.49
C ASN A 122 -4.30 4.66 -12.34
N TYR A 123 -3.00 4.79 -12.16
CA TYR A 123 -2.26 4.07 -11.13
C TYR A 123 -2.39 4.75 -9.76
N LEU A 124 -2.51 3.93 -8.74
CA LEU A 124 -2.39 4.36 -7.36
C LEU A 124 -0.93 4.63 -7.00
N THR A 125 -0.72 4.99 -5.75
CA THR A 125 0.60 5.36 -5.22
C THR A 125 1.70 4.36 -5.57
N PRO A 126 2.85 4.85 -6.01
CA PRO A 126 4.04 4.03 -6.19
C PRO A 126 4.60 3.57 -4.83
N ARG A 127 5.77 2.93 -4.86
CA ARG A 127 6.49 2.59 -3.63
C ARG A 127 6.87 3.86 -2.86
N ILE A 128 6.54 3.88 -1.58
CA ILE A 128 6.81 5.00 -0.68
C ILE A 128 7.64 4.51 0.49
N PHE A 129 8.70 5.26 0.80
CA PHE A 129 9.50 5.09 2.00
C PHE A 129 9.06 6.12 3.02
N ASN A 130 8.75 5.68 4.22
CA ASN A 130 8.34 6.53 5.32
C ASN A 130 9.25 6.30 6.52
N LEU A 131 9.79 7.37 7.08
CA LEU A 131 10.59 7.34 8.29
C LEU A 131 9.84 8.06 9.40
N ASN A 132 9.56 7.36 10.48
CA ASN A 132 8.90 7.89 11.67
C ASN A 132 9.90 8.01 12.82
N LEU A 133 9.89 9.13 13.49
CA LEU A 133 10.67 9.37 14.70
C LEU A 133 9.71 9.87 15.78
N ASP A 134 9.57 9.09 16.85
CA ASP A 134 8.73 9.43 18.00
C ASP A 134 9.60 9.64 19.22
N PHE A 135 9.38 10.75 19.91
CA PHE A 135 10.10 11.11 21.11
C PHE A 135 9.12 11.31 22.26
N ASP A 136 9.29 10.56 23.35
CA ASP A 136 8.55 10.72 24.59
C ASP A 136 9.44 11.35 25.65
N PHE A 137 8.92 12.42 26.25
CA PHE A 137 9.60 13.15 27.32
C PHE A 137 9.29 12.62 28.70
#